data_f9587a8bcd3cf6038bc6a1fef6f99ac6
#
_entry.id   f9587a8bcd3cf6038bc6a1fef6f99ac6
#
_cell.length_a   1.000
_cell.length_b   1.000
_cell.length_c   1.000
_cell.angle_alpha   90.00
_cell.angle_beta   90.00
_cell.angle_gamma   90.00
#
_symmetry.space_group_name_H-M   'P 1'
#
loop_
_entity.id
_entity.type
_entity.pdbx_description
1 polymer ?
#
loop_
_entity_poly.entity_id
_entity_poly.type
_entity_poly.pdbx_seq_one_letter_code
_entity_poly.pdbx_strand_id
1 'polypeptide(L)'
;MKSYYHMIDVSDKLATKRIAIARGKIYVGETVFNLIRNQQMLKGDPLRLAEVAAIMGAKNTSNLIPLCHPLGLDKVEFISELVPSEFAVQVYCIAITSAKTGVEMEALSGVSAGLLTIYDLSKISEPSLTISDIQLLVKIGGKSGVWFNPQVSNYPDWIAEYLPQAPQLTGLKFATITLSDRASQG
;
A
#
# COMPACT_ATOMS: atom_id res chain seq x y z
N MET A 1 24.18 -1.79 28.84
CA MET A 1 22.72 -1.65 28.80
C MET A 1 22.23 -2.10 27.45
N LYS A 2 21.18 -2.95 27.36
CA LYS A 2 20.55 -3.28 26.10
C LYS A 2 19.54 -2.15 25.74
N SER A 3 19.54 -1.69 24.49
CA SER A 3 18.53 -0.76 24.01
C SER A 3 17.15 -1.41 24.06
N TYR A 4 16.10 -0.67 24.48
CA TYR A 4 14.72 -1.15 24.47
C TYR A 4 14.15 -1.19 23.06
N TYR A 5 14.54 -0.23 22.23
CA TYR A 5 14.05 -0.08 20.85
C TYR A 5 15.23 0.10 19.90
N HIS A 6 15.16 -0.54 18.75
CA HIS A 6 16.14 -0.36 17.68
C HIS A 6 15.51 -0.65 16.32
N MET A 7 15.99 0.00 15.30
CA MET A 7 15.66 -0.34 13.93
C MET A 7 16.31 -1.67 13.57
N ILE A 8 15.62 -2.48 12.74
CA ILE A 8 16.19 -3.73 12.24
C ILE A 8 17.33 -3.39 11.29
N ASP A 9 18.50 -3.98 11.51
CA ASP A 9 19.63 -3.83 10.58
C ASP A 9 19.32 -4.51 9.25
N VAL A 10 19.45 -3.74 8.18
CA VAL A 10 19.24 -4.18 6.79
C VAL A 10 20.49 -3.99 5.93
N SER A 11 21.65 -3.69 6.55
CA SER A 11 22.90 -3.39 5.82
C SER A 11 23.32 -4.51 4.87
N ASP A 12 23.19 -5.77 5.28
CA ASP A 12 23.59 -6.95 4.52
C ASP A 12 22.54 -7.41 3.48
N LYS A 13 21.37 -6.75 3.41
CA LYS A 13 20.35 -7.11 2.43
C LYS A 13 20.62 -6.42 1.09
N LEU A 14 20.37 -7.15 0.00
CA LEU A 14 20.32 -6.56 -1.33
C LEU A 14 19.05 -5.72 -1.50
N ALA A 15 19.19 -4.60 -2.19
CA ALA A 15 18.05 -3.83 -2.64
C ALA A 15 17.29 -4.63 -3.72
N THR A 16 15.97 -4.74 -3.55
CA THR A 16 15.07 -5.37 -4.53
C THR A 16 13.83 -4.55 -4.69
N LYS A 17 13.15 -4.70 -5.83
CA LYS A 17 11.85 -4.04 -6.04
C LYS A 17 10.87 -4.47 -4.94
N ARG A 18 10.21 -3.49 -4.34
CA ARG A 18 9.20 -3.66 -3.31
C ARG A 18 7.93 -2.94 -3.71
N ILE A 19 6.81 -3.60 -3.56
CA ILE A 19 5.50 -3.02 -3.78
C ILE A 19 4.65 -3.34 -2.57
N ALA A 20 3.88 -2.36 -2.09
CA ALA A 20 2.85 -2.56 -1.09
C ALA A 20 1.58 -1.86 -1.55
N ILE A 21 0.45 -2.50 -1.35
CA ILE A 21 -0.88 -1.99 -1.65
C ILE A 21 -1.70 -2.05 -0.37
N ALA A 22 -2.15 -0.90 0.11
CA ALA A 22 -3.04 -0.77 1.24
C ALA A 22 -4.39 -0.21 0.80
N ARG A 23 -5.43 -0.47 1.57
CA ARG A 23 -6.75 0.15 1.40
C ARG A 23 -7.27 0.71 2.70
N GLY A 24 -8.31 1.53 2.60
CA GLY A 24 -9.11 1.99 3.72
C GLY A 24 -10.44 2.55 3.21
N LYS A 25 -11.37 2.79 4.10
CA LYS A 25 -12.71 3.26 3.76
C LYS A 25 -13.11 4.40 4.70
N ILE A 26 -13.89 5.35 4.18
CA ILE A 26 -14.57 6.36 4.99
C ILE A 26 -16.05 6.37 4.64
N TYR A 27 -16.88 6.21 5.64
CA TYR A 27 -18.32 6.41 5.55
C TYR A 27 -18.62 7.89 5.73
N VAL A 28 -19.22 8.49 4.70
CA VAL A 28 -19.42 9.95 4.64
C VAL A 28 -20.89 10.35 4.78
N GLY A 29 -21.81 9.38 4.80
CA GLY A 29 -23.24 9.61 4.79
C GLY A 29 -23.77 10.10 3.44
N GLU A 30 -25.08 10.01 3.25
CA GLU A 30 -25.73 10.28 1.97
C GLU A 30 -25.51 11.71 1.47
N THR A 31 -25.61 12.68 2.37
CA THR A 31 -25.48 14.11 2.04
C THR A 31 -24.10 14.41 1.46
N VAL A 32 -23.04 14.05 2.18
CA VAL A 32 -21.65 14.29 1.75
C VAL A 32 -21.28 13.45 0.53
N PHE A 33 -21.76 12.20 0.48
CA PHE A 33 -21.56 11.34 -0.68
C PHE A 33 -22.08 12.00 -1.97
N ASN A 34 -23.30 12.57 -1.92
CA ASN A 34 -23.89 13.27 -3.06
C ASN A 34 -23.11 14.56 -3.41
N LEU A 35 -22.65 15.32 -2.41
CA LEU A 35 -21.82 16.51 -2.63
C LEU A 35 -20.49 16.14 -3.31
N ILE A 36 -19.82 15.07 -2.89
CA ILE A 36 -18.58 14.58 -3.51
C ILE A 36 -18.86 14.14 -4.94
N ARG A 37 -19.86 13.29 -5.15
CA ARG A 37 -20.22 12.78 -6.47
C ARG A 37 -20.55 13.88 -7.47
N ASN A 38 -21.22 14.94 -7.01
CA ASN A 38 -21.64 16.07 -7.84
C ASN A 38 -20.59 17.20 -7.90
N GLN A 39 -19.41 17.04 -7.26
CA GLN A 39 -18.36 18.05 -7.19
C GLN A 39 -18.83 19.38 -6.57
N GLN A 40 -19.67 19.32 -5.55
CA GLN A 40 -20.30 20.46 -4.88
C GLN A 40 -19.78 20.70 -3.45
N MET A 41 -18.62 20.13 -3.11
CA MET A 41 -18.00 20.34 -1.80
C MET A 41 -17.50 21.78 -1.62
N LEU A 42 -17.80 22.40 -0.49
CA LEU A 42 -17.49 23.81 -0.21
C LEU A 42 -15.99 24.15 -0.23
N LYS A 43 -15.15 23.21 0.22
CA LYS A 43 -13.69 23.40 0.34
C LYS A 43 -12.91 22.89 -0.89
N GLY A 44 -13.60 22.54 -1.97
CA GLY A 44 -13.00 21.93 -3.16
C GLY A 44 -13.12 20.41 -3.19
N ASP A 45 -12.52 19.78 -4.18
CA ASP A 45 -12.62 18.33 -4.41
C ASP A 45 -11.79 17.54 -3.37
N PRO A 46 -12.44 16.81 -2.44
CA PRO A 46 -11.74 16.09 -1.40
C PRO A 46 -10.95 14.90 -1.93
N LEU A 47 -11.36 14.30 -3.05
CA LEU A 47 -10.68 13.12 -3.61
C LEU A 47 -9.35 13.52 -4.25
N ARG A 48 -9.33 14.64 -4.99
CA ARG A 48 -8.09 15.17 -5.58
C ARG A 48 -7.10 15.64 -4.52
N LEU A 49 -7.59 16.30 -3.45
CA LEU A 49 -6.70 16.72 -2.39
C LEU A 49 -6.20 15.53 -1.56
N ALA A 50 -7.03 14.50 -1.39
CA ALA A 50 -6.64 13.25 -0.74
C ALA A 50 -5.50 12.53 -1.49
N GLU A 51 -5.50 12.55 -2.83
CA GLU A 51 -4.40 12.01 -3.63
C GLU A 51 -3.07 12.70 -3.30
N VAL A 52 -3.05 14.03 -3.27
CA VAL A 52 -1.84 14.79 -2.90
C VAL A 52 -1.41 14.49 -1.47
N ALA A 53 -2.37 14.46 -0.54
CA ALA A 53 -2.10 14.15 0.87
C ALA A 53 -1.58 12.73 1.07
N ALA A 54 -2.10 11.76 0.32
CA ALA A 54 -1.63 10.38 0.37
C ALA A 54 -0.18 10.24 -0.09
N ILE A 55 0.20 10.92 -1.18
CA ILE A 55 1.59 10.97 -1.65
C ILE A 55 2.49 11.59 -0.57
N MET A 56 2.06 12.68 0.05
CA MET A 56 2.82 13.32 1.14
C MET A 56 2.90 12.42 2.38
N GLY A 57 1.81 11.75 2.75
CA GLY A 57 1.75 10.81 3.87
C GLY A 57 2.72 9.64 3.69
N ALA A 58 2.72 9.03 2.51
CA ALA A 58 3.68 7.97 2.17
C ALA A 58 5.14 8.46 2.26
N LYS A 59 5.44 9.64 1.72
CA LYS A 59 6.80 10.23 1.76
C LYS A 59 7.26 10.63 3.17
N ASN A 60 6.36 10.89 4.09
CA ASN A 60 6.65 11.29 5.47
C ASN A 60 6.59 10.15 6.48
N THR A 61 6.44 8.92 6.06
CA THR A 61 6.26 7.74 6.94
C THR A 61 7.33 7.64 8.02
N SER A 62 8.60 7.77 7.66
CA SER A 62 9.70 7.65 8.63
C SER A 62 9.73 8.79 9.67
N ASN A 63 9.09 9.93 9.39
CA ASN A 63 8.93 11.02 10.35
C ASN A 63 7.76 10.77 11.33
N LEU A 64 6.82 9.89 10.98
CA LEU A 64 5.64 9.56 11.78
C LEU A 64 5.84 8.29 12.60
N ILE A 65 6.52 7.29 12.03
CA ILE A 65 6.67 5.95 12.61
C ILE A 65 8.12 5.76 13.08
N PRO A 66 8.37 5.72 14.41
CA PRO A 66 9.72 5.89 14.98
C PRO A 66 10.78 4.91 14.49
N LEU A 67 10.40 3.67 14.16
CA LEU A 67 11.35 2.62 13.78
C LEU A 67 11.34 2.31 12.27
N CYS A 68 10.61 3.09 11.48
CA CYS A 68 10.65 2.96 10.02
C CYS A 68 11.95 3.52 9.44
N HIS A 69 12.51 2.80 8.47
CA HIS A 69 13.64 3.29 7.70
C HIS A 69 13.20 4.44 6.79
N PRO A 70 14.01 5.49 6.64
CA PRO A 70 13.75 6.50 5.61
C PRO A 70 13.99 5.88 4.22
N LEU A 71 12.95 5.80 3.41
CA LEU A 71 13.00 5.21 2.09
C LEU A 71 12.75 6.25 1.00
N GLY A 72 13.55 6.20 -0.06
CA GLY A 72 13.22 6.86 -1.32
C GLY A 72 12.12 6.05 -2.03
N LEU A 73 11.02 6.71 -2.40
CA LEU A 73 9.93 6.06 -3.13
C LEU A 73 10.07 6.31 -4.62
N ASP A 74 10.02 5.24 -5.42
CA ASP A 74 10.06 5.31 -6.88
C ASP A 74 8.69 5.73 -7.44
N LYS A 75 7.59 5.27 -6.80
CA LYS A 75 6.23 5.62 -7.18
C LYS A 75 5.31 5.56 -5.96
N VAL A 76 4.39 6.52 -5.87
CA VAL A 76 3.19 6.45 -5.03
C VAL A 76 1.99 6.73 -5.91
N GLU A 77 0.96 5.91 -5.82
CA GLU A 77 -0.29 6.07 -6.53
C GLU A 77 -1.45 5.95 -5.55
N PHE A 78 -2.46 6.77 -5.73
CA PHE A 78 -3.65 6.78 -4.90
C PHE A 78 -4.89 6.64 -5.78
N ILE A 79 -5.76 5.72 -5.43
CA ILE A 79 -7.01 5.45 -6.13
C ILE A 79 -8.14 5.67 -5.16
N SER A 80 -9.20 6.35 -5.59
CA SER A 80 -10.42 6.54 -4.81
C SER A 80 -11.63 6.07 -5.60
N GLU A 81 -12.51 5.33 -4.95
CA GLU A 81 -13.72 4.76 -5.53
C GLU A 81 -14.93 5.14 -4.68
N LEU A 82 -15.99 5.61 -5.32
CA LEU A 82 -17.27 5.86 -4.65
C LEU A 82 -18.02 4.52 -4.46
N VAL A 83 -18.50 4.27 -3.26
CA VAL A 83 -19.30 3.08 -2.90
C VAL A 83 -20.73 3.51 -2.60
N PRO A 84 -21.62 3.58 -3.61
CA PRO A 84 -22.98 4.13 -3.45
C PRO A 84 -23.86 3.35 -2.46
N SER A 85 -23.69 2.03 -2.41
CA SER A 85 -24.47 1.15 -1.52
C SER A 85 -24.22 1.40 -0.04
N GLU A 86 -23.10 2.07 0.29
CA GLU A 86 -22.67 2.31 1.67
C GLU A 86 -22.52 3.81 1.98
N PHE A 87 -22.77 4.71 1.02
CA PHE A 87 -22.45 6.13 1.09
C PHE A 87 -21.02 6.36 1.59
N ALA A 88 -20.08 5.65 1.01
CA ALA A 88 -18.69 5.61 1.43
C ALA A 88 -17.73 5.92 0.28
N VAL A 89 -16.49 6.25 0.65
CA VAL A 89 -15.35 6.33 -0.27
C VAL A 89 -14.35 5.25 0.12
N GLN A 90 -14.07 4.35 -0.82
CA GLN A 90 -12.99 3.37 -0.71
C GLN A 90 -11.73 3.97 -1.31
N VAL A 91 -10.60 3.83 -0.61
CA VAL A 91 -9.31 4.34 -1.12
C VAL A 91 -8.24 3.26 -1.09
N TYR A 92 -7.28 3.40 -2.00
CA TYR A 92 -6.11 2.53 -2.08
C TYR A 92 -4.86 3.40 -2.24
N CYS A 93 -3.76 2.94 -1.65
CA CYS A 93 -2.45 3.53 -1.87
C CYS A 93 -1.46 2.43 -2.26
N ILE A 94 -0.78 2.65 -3.37
CA ILE A 94 0.26 1.79 -3.91
C ILE A 94 1.59 2.50 -3.72
N ALA A 95 2.52 1.89 -2.99
CA ALA A 95 3.88 2.37 -2.80
C ALA A 95 4.88 1.42 -3.47
N ILE A 96 5.82 1.97 -4.23
CA ILE A 96 6.85 1.21 -4.94
C ILE A 96 8.21 1.81 -4.64
N THR A 97 9.19 0.95 -4.37
CA THR A 97 10.59 1.33 -4.18
C THR A 97 11.54 0.20 -4.55
N SER A 98 12.80 0.56 -4.78
CA SER A 98 13.93 -0.38 -4.85
C SER A 98 14.76 -0.25 -3.58
N ALA A 99 14.49 -1.11 -2.58
CA ALA A 99 15.05 -0.97 -1.25
C ALA A 99 15.37 -2.31 -0.57
N LYS A 100 16.06 -2.23 0.56
CA LYS A 100 16.46 -3.37 1.41
C LYS A 100 15.34 -3.85 2.34
N THR A 101 14.25 -3.07 2.48
CA THR A 101 13.07 -3.38 3.29
C THR A 101 11.78 -3.11 2.54
N GLY A 102 10.66 -3.55 3.07
CA GLY A 102 9.33 -3.35 2.46
C GLY A 102 8.83 -1.91 2.62
N VAL A 103 7.75 -1.59 1.92
CA VAL A 103 7.09 -0.27 1.88
C VAL A 103 5.64 -0.33 2.39
N GLU A 104 5.37 -1.30 3.26
CA GLU A 104 4.04 -1.52 3.80
C GLU A 104 3.54 -0.30 4.57
N MET A 105 4.42 0.31 5.36
CA MET A 105 4.06 1.46 6.19
C MET A 105 3.83 2.72 5.36
N GLU A 106 4.55 2.88 4.26
CA GLU A 106 4.34 3.98 3.31
C GLU A 106 2.96 3.88 2.66
N ALA A 107 2.54 2.69 2.25
CA ALA A 107 1.20 2.48 1.70
C ALA A 107 0.09 2.75 2.74
N LEU A 108 0.26 2.26 3.98
CA LEU A 108 -0.69 2.49 5.07
C LEU A 108 -0.75 3.97 5.49
N SER A 109 0.40 4.66 5.57
CA SER A 109 0.45 6.09 5.87
C SER A 109 -0.21 6.92 4.77
N GLY A 110 -0.03 6.53 3.50
CA GLY A 110 -0.70 7.16 2.38
C GLY A 110 -2.22 7.03 2.46
N VAL A 111 -2.74 5.83 2.70
CA VAL A 111 -4.18 5.61 2.93
C VAL A 111 -4.70 6.47 4.08
N SER A 112 -3.99 6.48 5.20
CA SER A 112 -4.40 7.22 6.40
C SER A 112 -4.47 8.73 6.13
N ALA A 113 -3.46 9.30 5.47
CA ALA A 113 -3.43 10.71 5.13
C ALA A 113 -4.53 11.10 4.14
N GLY A 114 -4.79 10.26 3.13
CA GLY A 114 -5.89 10.45 2.18
C GLY A 114 -7.25 10.46 2.87
N LEU A 115 -7.52 9.48 3.73
CA LEU A 115 -8.80 9.37 4.47
C LEU A 115 -9.00 10.54 5.45
N LEU A 116 -7.95 10.95 6.17
CA LEU A 116 -8.01 12.12 7.05
C LEU A 116 -8.29 13.41 6.28
N THR A 117 -7.78 13.52 5.06
CA THR A 117 -8.04 14.66 4.19
C THR A 117 -9.50 14.69 3.73
N ILE A 118 -10.07 13.55 3.31
CA ILE A 118 -11.50 13.46 2.99
C ILE A 118 -12.33 13.82 4.22
N TYR A 119 -11.97 13.31 5.40
CA TYR A 119 -12.62 13.64 6.66
C TYR A 119 -12.62 15.15 6.93
N ASP A 120 -11.46 15.81 6.83
CA ASP A 120 -11.34 17.25 7.14
C ASP A 120 -12.19 18.12 6.21
N LEU A 121 -12.23 17.80 4.93
CA LEU A 121 -13.03 18.55 3.97
C LEU A 121 -14.54 18.30 4.13
N SER A 122 -14.93 17.18 4.72
CA SER A 122 -16.31 16.72 4.81
C SER A 122 -16.98 17.04 6.16
N LYS A 123 -16.22 17.12 7.25
CA LYS A 123 -16.71 17.23 8.63
C LYS A 123 -17.63 18.41 8.93
N ILE A 124 -17.59 19.46 8.10
CA ILE A 124 -18.49 20.62 8.27
C ILE A 124 -19.92 20.26 7.85
N SER A 125 -20.05 19.42 6.81
CA SER A 125 -21.34 19.00 6.27
C SER A 125 -21.90 17.77 6.98
N GLU A 126 -21.03 16.92 7.54
CA GLU A 126 -21.41 15.71 8.29
C GLU A 126 -20.34 15.43 9.36
N PRO A 127 -20.64 15.62 10.64
CA PRO A 127 -19.67 15.41 11.72
C PRO A 127 -19.48 13.95 12.12
N SER A 128 -20.38 13.04 11.74
CA SER A 128 -20.38 11.63 12.17
C SER A 128 -19.66 10.70 11.20
N LEU A 129 -18.64 11.20 10.50
CA LEU A 129 -17.81 10.42 9.57
C LEU A 129 -17.07 9.30 10.29
N THR A 130 -16.94 8.14 9.65
CA THR A 130 -16.21 7.02 10.21
C THR A 130 -15.14 6.52 9.23
N ILE A 131 -13.88 6.53 9.65
CA ILE A 131 -12.78 5.88 8.95
C ILE A 131 -12.66 4.45 9.44
N SER A 132 -12.58 3.48 8.52
CA SER A 132 -12.46 2.06 8.84
C SER A 132 -11.61 1.29 7.83
N ASP A 133 -11.40 0.01 8.10
CA ASP A 133 -10.81 -0.99 7.20
C ASP A 133 -9.44 -0.59 6.64
N ILE A 134 -8.65 0.18 7.39
CA ILE A 134 -7.27 0.47 7.00
C ILE A 134 -6.46 -0.81 7.17
N GLN A 135 -6.01 -1.37 6.06
CA GLN A 135 -5.28 -2.63 6.04
C GLN A 135 -4.38 -2.78 4.83
N LEU A 136 -3.32 -3.55 5.00
CA LEU A 136 -2.48 -3.98 3.91
C LEU A 136 -3.20 -5.07 3.12
N LEU A 137 -3.25 -4.95 1.79
CA LEU A 137 -3.82 -5.95 0.89
C LEU A 137 -2.76 -6.92 0.37
N VAL A 138 -1.71 -6.34 -0.20
CA VAL A 138 -0.67 -7.09 -0.91
C VAL A 138 0.68 -6.49 -0.62
N LYS A 139 1.69 -7.34 -0.49
CA LYS A 139 3.09 -6.93 -0.59
C LYS A 139 3.85 -7.85 -1.52
N ILE A 140 4.81 -7.29 -2.25
CA ILE A 140 5.58 -7.99 -3.28
C ILE A 140 7.06 -7.67 -3.09
N GLY A 141 7.87 -8.70 -3.19
CA GLY A 141 9.33 -8.62 -3.13
C GLY A 141 9.94 -9.11 -1.83
N GLY A 142 11.27 -9.17 -1.81
CA GLY A 142 12.05 -9.71 -0.71
C GLY A 142 11.94 -11.24 -0.56
N LYS A 143 12.30 -11.74 0.62
CA LYS A 143 12.34 -13.17 0.90
C LYS A 143 10.98 -13.86 0.82
N SER A 144 9.89 -13.13 1.12
CA SER A 144 8.51 -13.67 1.15
C SER A 144 7.84 -13.70 -0.22
N GLY A 145 8.46 -13.15 -1.27
CA GLY A 145 7.88 -13.09 -2.61
C GLY A 145 6.60 -12.26 -2.65
N VAL A 146 5.48 -12.88 -3.02
CA VAL A 146 4.16 -12.26 -3.03
C VAL A 146 3.37 -12.74 -1.82
N TRP A 147 2.79 -11.80 -1.08
CA TRP A 147 1.89 -12.07 0.03
C TRP A 147 0.57 -11.32 -0.15
N PHE A 148 -0.52 -12.02 0.02
CA PHE A 148 -1.87 -11.50 0.06
C PHE A 148 -2.42 -11.59 1.48
N ASN A 149 -3.21 -10.60 1.89
CA ASN A 149 -3.85 -10.62 3.20
C ASN A 149 -4.93 -11.71 3.27
N PRO A 150 -4.77 -12.77 4.08
CA PRO A 150 -5.71 -13.89 4.10
C PRO A 150 -7.11 -13.53 4.65
N GLN A 151 -7.27 -12.36 5.26
CA GLN A 151 -8.55 -11.87 5.78
C GLN A 151 -9.36 -11.10 4.73
N VAL A 152 -8.81 -10.88 3.54
CA VAL A 152 -9.48 -10.19 2.43
C VAL A 152 -9.97 -11.21 1.44
N SER A 153 -11.27 -11.22 1.17
CA SER A 153 -11.90 -12.14 0.21
C SER A 153 -11.96 -11.57 -1.22
N ASN A 154 -12.05 -10.25 -1.35
CA ASN A 154 -12.22 -9.59 -2.64
C ASN A 154 -11.11 -8.58 -2.87
N TYR A 155 -10.35 -8.82 -3.94
CA TYR A 155 -9.30 -7.94 -4.41
C TYR A 155 -9.74 -7.25 -5.70
N PRO A 156 -9.43 -5.94 -5.89
CA PRO A 156 -9.62 -5.31 -7.18
C PRO A 156 -8.81 -6.00 -8.28
N ASP A 157 -9.41 -6.16 -9.47
CA ASP A 157 -8.78 -6.86 -10.60
C ASP A 157 -7.48 -6.18 -11.06
N TRP A 158 -7.39 -4.85 -10.94
CA TRP A 158 -6.21 -4.08 -11.32
C TRP A 158 -4.95 -4.42 -10.48
N ILE A 159 -5.09 -5.09 -9.32
CA ILE A 159 -3.94 -5.57 -8.52
C ILE A 159 -3.07 -6.53 -9.35
N ALA A 160 -3.66 -7.26 -10.30
CA ALA A 160 -2.93 -8.18 -11.18
C ALA A 160 -1.81 -7.49 -11.98
N GLU A 161 -1.94 -6.19 -12.28
CA GLU A 161 -0.93 -5.40 -13.01
C GLU A 161 0.40 -5.27 -12.24
N TYR A 162 0.35 -5.37 -10.91
CA TYR A 162 1.52 -5.26 -10.04
C TYR A 162 2.18 -6.59 -9.73
N LEU A 163 1.49 -7.71 -10.01
CA LEU A 163 2.02 -9.04 -9.74
C LEU A 163 3.19 -9.39 -10.68
N PRO A 164 4.17 -10.15 -10.21
CA PRO A 164 5.22 -10.64 -11.08
C PRO A 164 4.61 -11.45 -12.23
N GLN A 165 4.96 -11.07 -13.45
CA GLN A 165 4.64 -11.89 -14.62
C GLN A 165 5.40 -13.21 -14.55
N ALA A 166 4.72 -14.31 -14.84
CA ALA A 166 5.41 -15.59 -15.01
C ALA A 166 6.50 -15.42 -16.10
N PRO A 167 7.74 -15.82 -15.85
CA PRO A 167 8.77 -15.73 -16.88
C PRO A 167 8.32 -16.57 -18.08
N GLN A 168 8.38 -15.97 -19.27
CA GLN A 168 8.15 -16.72 -20.49
C GLN A 168 9.38 -17.61 -20.74
N LEU A 169 9.28 -18.87 -20.38
CA LEU A 169 10.35 -19.85 -20.50
C LEU A 169 10.40 -20.49 -21.89
N THR A 170 9.68 -19.95 -22.87
CA THR A 170 9.62 -20.47 -24.23
C THR A 170 11.01 -20.39 -24.88
N GLY A 171 11.53 -21.54 -25.34
CA GLY A 171 12.84 -21.63 -25.99
C GLY A 171 14.04 -21.70 -25.05
N LEU A 172 13.86 -21.67 -23.74
CA LEU A 172 14.95 -21.87 -22.79
C LEU A 172 15.29 -23.36 -22.65
N LYS A 173 16.59 -23.68 -22.63
CA LYS A 173 17.09 -25.01 -22.31
C LYS A 173 17.58 -25.02 -20.87
N PHE A 174 17.15 -25.99 -20.09
CA PHE A 174 17.59 -26.17 -18.72
C PHE A 174 18.52 -27.38 -18.61
N ALA A 175 19.55 -27.25 -17.80
CA ALA A 175 20.39 -28.35 -17.37
C ALA A 175 20.36 -28.40 -15.83
N THR A 176 20.11 -29.57 -15.26
CA THR A 176 20.19 -29.78 -13.82
C THR A 176 21.48 -30.57 -13.55
N ILE A 177 22.32 -30.03 -12.68
CA ILE A 177 23.51 -30.70 -12.18
C ILE A 177 23.25 -31.09 -10.73
N THR A 178 23.19 -32.36 -10.44
CA THR A 178 23.10 -32.86 -9.08
C THR A 178 24.48 -33.24 -8.58
N LEU A 179 24.93 -32.55 -7.53
CA LEU A 179 26.17 -32.91 -6.84
C LEU A 179 25.79 -33.79 -5.65
N SER A 180 26.35 -34.96 -5.54
CA SER A 180 26.15 -35.91 -4.47
C SER A 180 27.48 -36.44 -3.99
N ASP A 181 27.77 -36.29 -2.69
CA ASP A 181 28.96 -36.84 -2.07
C ASP A 181 28.98 -38.39 -2.11
N ARG A 182 27.81 -39.02 -2.23
CA ARG A 182 27.70 -40.46 -2.36
C ARG A 182 28.08 -40.99 -3.74
N ALA A 183 27.98 -40.16 -4.77
CA ALA A 183 28.39 -40.54 -6.13
C ALA A 183 29.92 -40.53 -6.34
N SER A 184 30.68 -39.92 -5.42
CA SER A 184 32.13 -39.91 -5.47
C SER A 184 32.81 -41.13 -4.87
N GLN A 185 32.02 -42.05 -4.24
CA GLN A 185 32.52 -43.27 -3.64
C GLN A 185 32.17 -44.52 -4.45
N GLY A 186 31.93 -44.34 -5.76
CA GLY A 186 31.76 -45.24 -6.89
C GLY A 186 31.52 -46.67 -6.68
#